data_833652e53952df20821b2359078c77a2
#
_entry.id   833652e53952df20821b2359078c77a2
#
_cell.length_a   1.000
_cell.length_b   1.000
_cell.length_c   1.000
_cell.angle_alpha   90.00
_cell.angle_beta   90.00
_cell.angle_gamma   90.00
#
_symmetry.space_group_name_H-M   'P 1'
#
loop_
_entity.id
_entity.type
_entity.pdbx_description
1 polymer ?
#
loop_
_entity_poly.entity_id
_entity_poly.type
_entity_poly.pdbx_seq_one_letter_code
_entity_poly.pdbx_strand_id
1 'polypeptide(L)'
;MLATCCQRIQVTYHNISNEKLDREKGDVAFIRVGRQRPFIVAGILSLCQQSTTTTDQHFEPTTTTASTMRPLVAVPSIALLVYRAYSRRSLTPVGILTALLTAIAHAVHPWSVFFALLTTFFLTGTAATKVKHAQKTKLTMISTGEHGAGPPSPRTARQVLANSVCASVLAVVHTVVLYQTRKSGDACLVKPGSGSTWADLLPYGIFAQYVAVAADTFASELGILAQEQPVLITDVMALLSFRPKRVPRGTNGGVTTLGTVAGLGGAALMAVTVVTLTPFCKGWTFADKVLLAAAMTVWGGLGSLLDSILGGLLQASVVDAKSGRVIEGDGGLRVVYSQPGGQTDERKLLNGQDILDNNGVNAVMAGSMTVGALVLLSLF
;
A
#
# COMPACT_ATOMS: atom_id res chain seq x y z
N MET A 1 -5.86 -12.65 24.27
CA MET A 1 -5.17 -11.34 24.12
C MET A 1 -5.93 -10.39 23.18
N LEU A 2 -6.36 -10.80 22.00
CA LEU A 2 -7.16 -9.96 21.08
C LEU A 2 -8.55 -9.62 21.63
N ALA A 3 -9.25 -10.56 22.29
CA ALA A 3 -10.52 -10.31 22.95
C ALA A 3 -10.42 -9.24 24.05
N THR A 4 -9.34 -9.24 24.81
CA THR A 4 -9.05 -8.25 25.87
C THR A 4 -8.72 -6.88 25.27
N CYS A 5 -8.11 -6.82 24.10
CA CYS A 5 -7.83 -5.57 23.39
C CYS A 5 -9.12 -4.96 22.80
N CYS A 6 -10.00 -5.79 22.21
CA CYS A 6 -11.32 -5.34 21.71
C CYS A 6 -12.23 -4.88 22.87
N GLN A 7 -12.23 -5.55 24.01
CA GLN A 7 -12.96 -5.09 25.18
C GLN A 7 -12.45 -3.75 25.72
N ARG A 8 -11.14 -3.53 25.75
CA ARG A 8 -10.58 -2.23 26.15
C ARG A 8 -10.94 -1.11 25.17
N ILE A 9 -10.96 -1.39 23.88
CA ILE A 9 -11.36 -0.39 22.86
C ILE A 9 -12.86 -0.04 23.00
N GLN A 10 -13.73 -1.03 23.24
CA GLN A 10 -15.16 -0.81 23.48
C GLN A 10 -15.42 0.00 24.76
N VAL A 11 -14.74 -0.32 25.85
CA VAL A 11 -14.86 0.39 27.13
C VAL A 11 -14.37 1.84 27.00
N THR A 12 -13.25 2.04 26.28
CA THR A 12 -12.72 3.40 26.02
C THR A 12 -13.64 4.22 25.14
N TYR A 13 -14.27 3.62 24.12
CA TYR A 13 -15.23 4.30 23.26
C TYR A 13 -16.54 4.66 23.99
N HIS A 14 -17.02 3.76 24.86
CA HIS A 14 -18.23 4.01 25.67
C HIS A 14 -18.00 5.12 26.71
N ASN A 15 -16.80 5.16 27.32
CA ASN A 15 -16.43 6.22 28.26
C ASN A 15 -16.27 7.58 27.55
N ILE A 16 -15.68 7.63 26.36
CA ILE A 16 -15.55 8.86 25.56
C ILE A 16 -16.93 9.37 25.10
N SER A 17 -17.86 8.44 24.79
CA SER A 17 -19.23 8.79 24.39
C SER A 17 -20.06 9.35 25.56
N ASN A 18 -19.90 8.76 26.74
CA ASN A 18 -20.58 9.22 27.95
C ASN A 18 -20.00 10.53 28.48
N GLU A 19 -18.70 10.72 28.39
CA GLU A 19 -18.03 11.98 28.79
C GLU A 19 -18.42 13.16 27.88
N LYS A 20 -18.81 12.91 26.61
CA LYS A 20 -19.38 13.94 25.72
C LYS A 20 -20.82 14.30 26.06
N LEU A 21 -21.62 13.36 26.54
CA LEU A 21 -23.03 13.65 26.96
C LEU A 21 -23.09 14.48 28.24
N ASP A 22 -22.14 14.28 29.17
CA ASP A 22 -22.09 15.07 30.42
C ASP A 22 -21.54 16.49 30.23
N ARG A 23 -20.69 16.71 29.18
CA ARG A 23 -20.15 18.04 28.87
C ARG A 23 -21.08 18.97 28.11
N GLU A 24 -22.15 18.48 27.50
CA GLU A 24 -23.15 19.36 26.86
C GLU A 24 -24.09 20.06 27.86
N LYS A 25 -23.95 19.78 29.14
CA LYS A 25 -24.75 20.40 30.20
C LYS A 25 -24.04 21.51 30.99
N GLY A 26 -22.85 21.92 30.62
CA GLY A 26 -22.08 22.97 31.31
C GLY A 26 -21.28 23.84 30.36
N ASP A 27 -21.47 25.15 30.49
CA ASP A 27 -21.02 26.24 29.64
C ASP A 27 -19.52 26.32 29.29
N VAL A 28 -19.29 26.65 28.00
CA VAL A 28 -18.26 27.55 27.41
C VAL A 28 -16.77 27.24 27.65
N ALA A 29 -16.11 26.76 26.60
CA ALA A 29 -14.86 27.32 26.06
C ALA A 29 -14.50 26.66 24.72
N PHE A 30 -14.39 27.46 23.65
CA PHE A 30 -14.02 27.06 22.31
C PHE A 30 -12.53 26.66 22.26
N ILE A 31 -12.23 25.38 22.06
CA ILE A 31 -10.98 24.94 21.44
C ILE A 31 -11.35 24.14 20.19
N ARG A 32 -11.04 24.72 19.04
CA ARG A 32 -11.25 24.15 17.72
C ARG A 32 -10.22 23.04 17.47
N VAL A 33 -10.52 21.82 17.91
CA VAL A 33 -9.77 20.62 17.52
C VAL A 33 -10.38 20.04 16.24
N GLY A 34 -9.56 19.86 15.22
CA GLY A 34 -9.97 19.45 13.88
C GLY A 34 -10.83 18.18 13.90
N ARG A 35 -11.89 18.25 13.15
CA ARG A 35 -12.91 17.21 12.92
C ARG A 35 -12.28 15.97 12.24
N GLN A 36 -11.69 15.07 13.00
CA GLN A 36 -11.36 13.71 12.52
C GLN A 36 -12.60 12.82 12.72
N ARG A 37 -13.05 12.23 11.63
CA ARG A 37 -14.36 11.56 11.52
C ARG A 37 -14.31 10.11 12.01
N PRO A 38 -15.38 9.57 12.65
CA PRO A 38 -15.44 8.25 13.30
C PRO A 38 -15.50 7.04 12.36
N PHE A 39 -15.39 7.22 11.04
CA PHE A 39 -15.65 6.15 10.05
C PHE A 39 -14.57 5.06 9.94
N ILE A 40 -13.33 5.35 10.33
CA ILE A 40 -12.24 4.34 10.27
C ILE A 40 -12.41 3.31 11.39
N VAL A 41 -12.87 3.75 12.55
CA VAL A 41 -13.06 2.89 13.73
C VAL A 41 -14.28 1.97 13.56
N ALA A 42 -15.35 2.44 12.92
CA ALA A 42 -16.54 1.63 12.65
C ALA A 42 -16.26 0.47 11.68
N GLY A 43 -15.42 0.67 10.66
CA GLY A 43 -15.01 -0.39 9.74
C GLY A 43 -14.19 -1.49 10.41
N ILE A 44 -13.30 -1.11 11.33
CA ILE A 44 -12.45 -2.06 12.09
C ILE A 44 -13.29 -2.80 13.14
N LEU A 45 -14.24 -2.15 13.79
CA LEU A 45 -15.13 -2.78 14.77
C LEU A 45 -16.10 -3.77 14.12
N SER A 46 -16.60 -3.50 12.91
CA SER A 46 -17.43 -4.45 12.16
C SER A 46 -16.66 -5.71 11.77
N LEU A 47 -15.35 -5.62 11.51
CA LEU A 47 -14.48 -6.75 11.24
C LEU A 47 -14.15 -7.57 12.53
N CYS A 48 -14.06 -6.92 13.69
CA CYS A 48 -13.85 -7.59 14.98
C CYS A 48 -15.11 -8.34 15.49
N GLN A 49 -16.31 -7.84 15.23
CA GLN A 49 -17.56 -8.51 15.66
C GLN A 49 -17.84 -9.84 14.99
N GLN A 50 -17.20 -10.14 13.84
CA GLN A 50 -17.33 -11.44 13.17
C GLN A 50 -16.42 -12.54 13.73
N SER A 51 -15.49 -12.19 14.65
CA SER A 51 -14.52 -13.13 15.22
C SER A 51 -14.91 -13.70 16.58
N THR A 52 -15.98 -13.23 17.22
CA THR A 52 -16.31 -13.59 18.61
C THR A 52 -17.57 -14.46 18.81
N THR A 53 -18.21 -14.92 17.73
CA THR A 53 -19.39 -15.80 17.83
C THR A 53 -19.06 -17.22 17.37
N THR A 54 -18.15 -17.91 18.04
CA THR A 54 -18.07 -19.38 17.99
C THR A 54 -17.44 -19.92 19.28
N THR A 55 -18.26 -20.07 20.30
CA THR A 55 -18.02 -21.05 21.37
C THR A 55 -19.33 -21.78 21.63
N ASP A 56 -19.23 -23.10 21.54
CA ASP A 56 -20.22 -24.13 21.91
C ASP A 56 -21.49 -24.23 21.06
N GLN A 57 -21.41 -25.06 20.00
CA GLN A 57 -22.52 -26.00 19.71
C GLN A 57 -22.02 -27.23 18.96
N HIS A 58 -22.62 -28.39 19.27
CA HIS A 58 -22.47 -29.73 18.74
C HIS A 58 -22.18 -29.76 17.20
N PHE A 59 -21.16 -30.53 16.84
CA PHE A 59 -20.71 -30.79 15.47
C PHE A 59 -21.74 -31.68 14.74
N GLU A 60 -22.60 -31.07 13.94
CA GLU A 60 -23.19 -31.68 12.76
C GLU A 60 -22.46 -31.17 11.50
N PRO A 61 -22.17 -32.03 10.51
CA PRO A 61 -21.50 -31.61 9.29
C PRO A 61 -22.49 -30.88 8.38
N THR A 62 -22.69 -29.59 8.66
CA THR A 62 -23.39 -28.72 7.73
C THR A 62 -22.42 -28.37 6.61
N THR A 63 -22.77 -28.77 5.40
CA THR A 63 -22.16 -28.34 4.13
C THR A 63 -22.07 -26.82 4.09
N THR A 64 -20.96 -26.29 4.57
CA THR A 64 -20.67 -24.87 4.50
C THR A 64 -20.31 -24.53 3.06
N THR A 65 -21.27 -24.01 2.31
CA THR A 65 -21.06 -23.40 1.00
C THR A 65 -19.92 -22.38 1.11
N ALA A 66 -18.94 -22.52 0.22
CA ALA A 66 -17.81 -21.62 0.08
C ALA A 66 -18.25 -20.16 0.18
N SER A 67 -17.85 -19.51 1.22
CA SER A 67 -18.19 -18.11 1.47
C SER A 67 -17.32 -17.22 0.57
N THR A 68 -17.74 -17.05 -0.69
CA THR A 68 -17.39 -15.81 -1.41
C THR A 68 -17.68 -14.63 -0.49
N MET A 69 -16.83 -13.61 -0.47
CA MET A 69 -17.12 -12.40 0.32
C MET A 69 -18.58 -12.04 0.06
N ARG A 70 -19.40 -12.10 1.11
CA ARG A 70 -20.87 -12.00 0.95
C ARG A 70 -21.17 -10.77 0.11
N PRO A 71 -21.92 -10.86 -0.99
CA PRO A 71 -22.22 -9.71 -1.87
C PRO A 71 -22.80 -8.52 -1.08
N LEU A 72 -23.49 -8.81 0.03
CA LEU A 72 -24.00 -7.82 0.99
C LEU A 72 -22.90 -6.98 1.66
N VAL A 73 -21.65 -7.45 1.71
CA VAL A 73 -20.51 -6.70 2.25
C VAL A 73 -19.69 -6.09 1.11
N ALA A 74 -19.42 -6.87 0.05
CA ALA A 74 -18.59 -6.44 -1.06
C ALA A 74 -19.19 -5.24 -1.81
N VAL A 75 -20.48 -5.30 -2.16
CA VAL A 75 -21.12 -4.25 -2.96
C VAL A 75 -21.17 -2.91 -2.23
N PRO A 76 -21.64 -2.80 -0.97
CA PRO A 76 -21.60 -1.54 -0.24
C PRO A 76 -20.18 -1.01 -0.02
N SER A 77 -19.21 -1.90 0.24
CA SER A 77 -17.81 -1.50 0.45
C SER A 77 -17.20 -0.91 -0.82
N ILE A 78 -17.40 -1.54 -1.98
CA ILE A 78 -16.95 -1.03 -3.27
C ILE A 78 -17.65 0.30 -3.58
N ALA A 79 -18.97 0.39 -3.40
CA ALA A 79 -19.72 1.62 -3.62
C ALA A 79 -19.21 2.77 -2.74
N LEU A 80 -18.89 2.48 -1.47
CA LEU A 80 -18.32 3.47 -0.54
C LEU A 80 -16.93 3.92 -0.97
N LEU A 81 -16.07 3.00 -1.43
CA LEU A 81 -14.73 3.33 -1.93
C LEU A 81 -14.80 4.20 -3.19
N VAL A 82 -15.68 3.87 -4.14
CA VAL A 82 -15.93 4.64 -5.36
C VAL A 82 -16.47 6.03 -5.02
N TYR A 83 -17.50 6.11 -4.16
CA TYR A 83 -18.03 7.37 -3.69
C TYR A 83 -16.97 8.23 -3.01
N ARG A 84 -16.14 7.64 -2.14
CA ARG A 84 -15.02 8.33 -1.48
C ARG A 84 -13.98 8.82 -2.48
N ALA A 85 -13.62 8.01 -3.48
CA ALA A 85 -12.67 8.40 -4.52
C ALA A 85 -13.19 9.57 -5.35
N TYR A 86 -14.46 9.53 -5.73
CA TYR A 86 -15.15 10.59 -6.47
C TYR A 86 -15.27 11.87 -5.63
N SER A 87 -15.87 11.79 -4.44
CA SER A 87 -16.15 12.95 -3.57
C SER A 87 -14.89 13.66 -3.08
N ARG A 88 -13.77 12.92 -2.95
CA ARG A 88 -12.47 13.47 -2.53
C ARG A 88 -11.55 13.81 -3.70
N ARG A 89 -11.99 13.60 -4.93
CA ARG A 89 -11.19 13.78 -6.14
C ARG A 89 -9.81 13.13 -6.04
N SER A 90 -9.75 11.94 -5.41
CA SER A 90 -8.49 11.23 -5.19
C SER A 90 -8.05 10.38 -6.38
N LEU A 91 -8.95 10.14 -7.33
CA LEU A 91 -8.72 9.42 -8.59
C LEU A 91 -9.32 10.20 -9.76
N THR A 92 -8.70 10.08 -10.94
CA THR A 92 -9.31 10.54 -12.20
C THR A 92 -10.54 9.67 -12.55
N PRO A 93 -11.46 10.12 -13.42
CA PRO A 93 -12.61 9.29 -13.81
C PRO A 93 -12.23 7.91 -14.34
N VAL A 94 -11.21 7.83 -15.22
CA VAL A 94 -10.67 6.55 -15.70
C VAL A 94 -9.99 5.77 -14.58
N GLY A 95 -9.31 6.46 -13.66
CA GLY A 95 -8.74 5.87 -12.44
C GLY A 95 -9.79 5.24 -11.53
N ILE A 96 -10.98 5.85 -11.40
CA ILE A 96 -12.11 5.29 -10.64
C ILE A 96 -12.62 4.00 -11.30
N LEU A 97 -12.79 4.00 -12.63
CA LEU A 97 -13.21 2.80 -13.36
C LEU A 97 -12.18 1.66 -13.18
N THR A 98 -10.90 1.99 -13.33
CA THR A 98 -9.81 1.01 -13.13
C THR A 98 -9.81 0.46 -11.70
N ALA A 99 -9.95 1.32 -10.69
CA ALA A 99 -10.02 0.91 -9.29
C ALA A 99 -11.26 0.06 -9.00
N LEU A 100 -12.40 0.36 -9.64
CA LEU A 100 -13.61 -0.46 -9.55
C LEU A 100 -13.38 -1.88 -10.10
N LEU A 101 -12.79 -1.99 -11.30
CA LEU A 101 -12.48 -3.30 -11.90
C LEU A 101 -11.48 -4.09 -11.05
N THR A 102 -10.45 -3.42 -10.53
CA THR A 102 -9.49 -4.01 -9.58
C THR A 102 -10.20 -4.50 -8.31
N ALA A 103 -11.08 -3.69 -7.74
CA ALA A 103 -11.83 -4.05 -6.53
C ALA A 103 -12.74 -5.27 -6.76
N ILE A 104 -13.40 -5.35 -7.93
CA ILE A 104 -14.21 -6.51 -8.32
C ILE A 104 -13.32 -7.76 -8.43
N ALA A 105 -12.16 -7.67 -9.11
CA ALA A 105 -11.23 -8.79 -9.26
C ALA A 105 -10.78 -9.38 -7.91
N HIS A 106 -10.63 -8.54 -6.88
CA HIS A 106 -10.28 -8.97 -5.52
C HIS A 106 -11.49 -9.46 -4.72
N ALA A 107 -12.67 -8.87 -4.94
CA ALA A 107 -13.89 -9.20 -4.20
C ALA A 107 -14.56 -10.51 -4.64
N VAL A 108 -14.35 -10.95 -5.90
CA VAL A 108 -14.86 -12.25 -6.39
C VAL A 108 -14.11 -13.44 -5.81
N HIS A 109 -12.92 -13.22 -5.22
CA HIS A 109 -12.15 -14.26 -4.57
C HIS A 109 -12.84 -14.74 -3.27
N PRO A 110 -12.84 -16.06 -2.96
CA PRO A 110 -13.45 -16.57 -1.74
C PRO A 110 -12.81 -15.99 -0.45
N TRP A 111 -11.53 -15.65 -0.49
CA TRP A 111 -10.84 -15.08 0.67
C TRP A 111 -10.97 -13.55 0.69
N SER A 112 -11.53 -13.02 1.76
CA SER A 112 -11.69 -11.57 1.95
C SER A 112 -10.36 -10.81 2.10
N VAL A 113 -9.27 -11.50 2.42
CA VAL A 113 -7.95 -10.89 2.65
C VAL A 113 -7.47 -10.08 1.45
N PHE A 114 -7.70 -10.53 0.22
CA PHE A 114 -7.22 -9.81 -0.97
C PHE A 114 -7.93 -8.47 -1.16
N PHE A 115 -9.25 -8.45 -0.98
CA PHE A 115 -10.00 -7.20 -0.99
C PHE A 115 -9.63 -6.29 0.18
N ALA A 116 -9.35 -6.87 1.34
CA ALA A 116 -8.89 -6.12 2.51
C ALA A 116 -7.51 -5.48 2.27
N LEU A 117 -6.56 -6.21 1.64
CA LEU A 117 -5.25 -5.68 1.26
C LEU A 117 -5.37 -4.49 0.31
N LEU A 118 -6.15 -4.64 -0.77
CA LEU A 118 -6.42 -3.56 -1.72
C LEU A 118 -7.00 -2.33 -1.00
N THR A 119 -8.00 -2.54 -0.14
CA THR A 119 -8.68 -1.47 0.59
C THR A 119 -7.75 -0.79 1.58
N THR A 120 -7.01 -1.57 2.36
CA THR A 120 -6.03 -1.07 3.34
C THR A 120 -4.95 -0.26 2.64
N PHE A 121 -4.37 -0.78 1.55
CA PHE A 121 -3.40 -0.05 0.74
C PHE A 121 -3.95 1.27 0.22
N PHE A 122 -5.13 1.26 -0.40
CA PHE A 122 -5.75 2.47 -0.95
C PHE A 122 -6.00 3.54 0.13
N LEU A 123 -6.58 3.14 1.26
CA LEU A 123 -6.93 4.06 2.33
C LEU A 123 -5.69 4.64 3.02
N THR A 124 -4.73 3.79 3.36
CA THR A 124 -3.53 4.20 4.10
C THR A 124 -2.54 4.93 3.21
N GLY A 125 -2.36 4.49 1.96
CA GLY A 125 -1.57 5.22 0.97
C GLY A 125 -2.15 6.61 0.67
N THR A 126 -3.48 6.74 0.57
CA THR A 126 -4.14 8.05 0.43
C THR A 126 -3.97 8.91 1.70
N ALA A 127 -3.92 8.30 2.88
CA ALA A 127 -3.64 9.02 4.11
C ALA A 127 -2.18 9.51 4.16
N ALA A 128 -1.21 8.65 3.79
CA ALA A 128 0.21 9.00 3.74
C ALA A 128 0.48 10.18 2.80
N THR A 129 -0.14 10.22 1.61
CA THR A 129 -0.04 11.36 0.67
C THR A 129 -0.47 12.68 1.32
N LYS A 130 -1.46 12.66 2.22
CA LYS A 130 -1.99 13.85 2.89
C LYS A 130 -1.17 14.32 4.10
N VAL A 131 -0.31 13.46 4.64
CA VAL A 131 0.54 13.82 5.78
C VAL A 131 1.44 14.98 5.39
N LYS A 132 1.30 16.11 6.09
CA LYS A 132 2.09 17.33 5.89
C LYS A 132 2.19 17.76 4.42
N HIS A 133 1.13 17.61 3.65
CA HIS A 133 1.09 17.89 2.21
C HIS A 133 1.64 19.31 1.89
N ALA A 134 1.21 20.34 2.62
CA ALA A 134 1.72 21.70 2.45
C ALA A 134 3.24 21.87 2.68
N GLN A 135 3.89 20.95 3.39
CA GLN A 135 5.35 20.93 3.54
C GLN A 135 6.00 20.23 2.34
N LYS A 136 5.42 19.10 1.89
CA LYS A 136 5.92 18.34 0.73
C LYS A 136 5.95 19.20 -0.54
N THR A 137 4.88 19.95 -0.81
CA THR A 137 4.78 20.84 -1.99
C THR A 137 5.82 21.98 -2.02
N LYS A 138 6.46 22.28 -0.88
CA LYS A 138 7.58 23.23 -0.81
C LYS A 138 8.93 22.58 -1.13
N LEU A 139 9.02 21.25 -1.07
CA LEU A 139 10.29 20.51 -1.23
C LEU A 139 10.56 20.12 -2.68
N THR A 140 9.52 19.85 -3.46
CA THR A 140 9.60 19.53 -4.88
C THR A 140 8.76 20.52 -5.71
N MET A 141 8.85 20.43 -7.02
CA MET A 141 8.03 21.19 -7.99
C MET A 141 7.26 20.21 -8.87
N ILE A 142 6.07 20.60 -9.33
CA ILE A 142 5.32 19.81 -10.31
C ILE A 142 5.63 20.34 -11.72
N SER A 143 5.73 19.45 -12.70
CA SER A 143 6.11 19.76 -14.09
C SER A 143 5.20 20.76 -14.80
N THR A 144 3.95 20.92 -14.34
CA THR A 144 2.98 21.90 -14.87
C THR A 144 3.30 23.34 -14.51
N GLY A 145 4.34 23.60 -13.72
CA GLY A 145 4.76 24.96 -13.33
C GLY A 145 3.89 25.62 -12.27
N GLU A 146 2.84 24.98 -11.79
CA GLU A 146 2.06 25.47 -10.67
C GLU A 146 2.86 25.34 -9.37
N HIS A 147 3.12 26.46 -8.73
CA HIS A 147 3.73 26.49 -7.41
C HIS A 147 2.71 25.98 -6.39
N GLY A 148 2.81 24.75 -6.10
CA GLY A 148 2.21 23.77 -5.26
C GLY A 148 1.41 24.17 -4.01
N ALA A 149 0.45 25.08 -4.10
CA ALA A 149 -0.51 25.33 -3.01
C ALA A 149 -1.85 24.57 -3.24
N GLY A 150 -1.96 23.79 -4.33
CA GLY A 150 -3.17 23.05 -4.68
C GLY A 150 -3.34 21.72 -3.93
N PRO A 151 -4.54 21.12 -3.98
CA PRO A 151 -4.75 19.76 -3.50
C PRO A 151 -3.90 18.75 -4.29
N PRO A 152 -3.55 17.57 -3.69
CA PRO A 152 -2.81 16.53 -4.40
C PRO A 152 -3.49 16.16 -5.71
N SER A 153 -2.71 15.99 -6.79
CA SER A 153 -3.23 15.53 -8.09
C SER A 153 -3.98 14.21 -7.96
N PRO A 154 -5.13 14.04 -8.63
CA PRO A 154 -5.85 12.77 -8.62
C PRO A 154 -5.01 11.66 -9.24
N ARG A 155 -4.96 10.49 -8.60
CA ARG A 155 -4.24 9.33 -9.13
C ARG A 155 -4.85 8.85 -10.45
N THR A 156 -4.00 8.54 -11.41
CA THR A 156 -4.39 8.09 -12.75
C THR A 156 -4.64 6.58 -12.79
N ALA A 157 -5.26 6.09 -13.87
CA ALA A 157 -5.42 4.66 -14.13
C ALA A 157 -4.07 3.93 -14.19
N ARG A 158 -3.02 4.57 -14.74
CA ARG A 158 -1.67 4.00 -14.80
C ARG A 158 -1.11 3.74 -13.41
N GLN A 159 -1.28 4.70 -12.48
CA GLN A 159 -0.86 4.54 -11.10
C GLN A 159 -1.63 3.42 -10.37
N VAL A 160 -2.93 3.28 -10.63
CA VAL A 160 -3.73 2.19 -10.07
C VAL A 160 -3.22 0.84 -10.58
N LEU A 161 -3.02 0.69 -11.90
CA LEU A 161 -2.54 -0.56 -12.50
C LEU A 161 -1.11 -0.89 -12.08
N ALA A 162 -0.20 0.07 -12.07
CA ALA A 162 1.18 -0.15 -11.64
C ALA A 162 1.27 -0.83 -10.27
N ASN A 163 0.36 -0.47 -9.35
CA ASN A 163 0.37 -0.97 -7.99
C ASN A 163 -0.55 -2.19 -7.75
N SER A 164 -1.39 -2.61 -8.70
CA SER A 164 -2.40 -3.63 -8.43
C SER A 164 -2.58 -4.70 -9.49
N VAL A 165 -2.05 -4.52 -10.71
CA VAL A 165 -2.38 -5.41 -11.84
C VAL A 165 -1.93 -6.86 -11.61
N CYS A 166 -0.70 -7.09 -11.13
CA CYS A 166 -0.22 -8.45 -10.90
C CYS A 166 -1.06 -9.17 -9.82
N ALA A 167 -1.35 -8.49 -8.69
CA ALA A 167 -2.22 -9.05 -7.66
C ALA A 167 -3.64 -9.32 -8.18
N SER A 168 -4.20 -8.42 -9.02
CA SER A 168 -5.52 -8.62 -9.63
C SER A 168 -5.54 -9.86 -10.52
N VAL A 169 -4.53 -10.03 -11.36
CA VAL A 169 -4.40 -11.21 -12.24
C VAL A 169 -4.26 -12.48 -11.40
N LEU A 170 -3.37 -12.50 -10.41
CA LEU A 170 -3.18 -13.66 -9.55
C LEU A 170 -4.45 -13.99 -8.74
N ALA A 171 -5.19 -12.98 -8.25
CA ALA A 171 -6.43 -13.19 -7.52
C ALA A 171 -7.49 -13.85 -8.42
N VAL A 172 -7.63 -13.40 -9.67
CA VAL A 172 -8.56 -14.02 -10.64
C VAL A 172 -8.11 -15.44 -10.99
N VAL A 173 -6.82 -15.65 -11.29
CA VAL A 173 -6.28 -16.98 -11.60
C VAL A 173 -6.51 -17.95 -10.44
N HIS A 174 -6.17 -17.55 -9.21
CA HIS A 174 -6.40 -18.39 -8.04
C HIS A 174 -7.88 -18.69 -7.81
N THR A 175 -8.76 -17.71 -8.03
CA THR A 175 -10.21 -17.90 -7.97
C THR A 175 -10.64 -18.99 -8.97
N VAL A 176 -10.22 -18.89 -10.23
CA VAL A 176 -10.57 -19.88 -11.28
C VAL A 176 -10.07 -21.28 -10.90
N VAL A 177 -8.83 -21.39 -10.42
CA VAL A 177 -8.26 -22.67 -9.98
C VAL A 177 -9.08 -23.28 -8.84
N LEU A 178 -9.43 -22.48 -7.81
CA LEU A 178 -10.24 -22.96 -6.70
C LEU A 178 -11.62 -23.47 -7.14
N TYR A 179 -12.27 -22.77 -8.08
CA TYR A 179 -13.56 -23.21 -8.64
C TYR A 179 -13.43 -24.50 -9.47
N GLN A 180 -12.40 -24.61 -10.31
CA GLN A 180 -12.17 -25.79 -11.13
C GLN A 180 -11.85 -27.04 -10.30
N THR A 181 -11.08 -26.88 -9.23
CA THR A 181 -10.70 -27.97 -8.33
C THR A 181 -11.77 -28.29 -7.29
N ARG A 182 -12.90 -27.57 -7.27
CA ARG A 182 -13.99 -27.68 -6.28
C ARG A 182 -13.52 -27.51 -4.83
N LYS A 183 -12.38 -26.86 -4.61
CA LYS A 183 -11.80 -26.64 -3.27
C LYS A 183 -12.22 -25.31 -2.64
N SER A 184 -13.12 -24.55 -3.26
CA SER A 184 -13.46 -23.19 -2.81
C SER A 184 -14.06 -23.13 -1.40
N GLY A 185 -14.69 -24.21 -0.92
CA GLY A 185 -15.28 -24.27 0.45
C GLY A 185 -14.27 -24.44 1.56
N ASP A 186 -13.24 -25.25 1.32
CA ASP A 186 -12.22 -25.62 2.31
C ASP A 186 -10.85 -25.02 1.97
N ALA A 187 -10.80 -24.06 1.05
CA ALA A 187 -9.55 -23.45 0.63
C ALA A 187 -8.90 -22.65 1.76
N CYS A 188 -7.68 -23.02 2.09
CA CYS A 188 -6.88 -22.40 3.12
C CYS A 188 -5.42 -22.25 2.66
N LEU A 189 -4.67 -21.34 3.27
CA LEU A 189 -3.26 -21.10 2.95
C LEU A 189 -2.41 -22.29 3.43
N VAL A 190 -1.81 -22.98 2.48
CA VAL A 190 -0.86 -24.07 2.71
C VAL A 190 0.50 -23.47 3.06
N LYS A 191 1.27 -24.13 3.95
CA LYS A 191 2.68 -23.78 4.17
C LYS A 191 3.48 -24.12 2.91
N PRO A 192 4.39 -23.26 2.45
CA PRO A 192 5.32 -23.61 1.38
C PRO A 192 6.19 -24.81 1.81
N GLY A 193 6.41 -25.74 0.90
CA GLY A 193 7.23 -26.94 1.16
C GLY A 193 7.06 -28.00 0.08
N SER A 194 7.76 -29.13 0.24
CA SER A 194 7.69 -30.27 -0.66
C SER A 194 6.27 -30.82 -0.74
N GLY A 195 5.60 -30.61 -1.86
CA GLY A 195 4.19 -31.00 -2.06
C GLY A 195 3.25 -29.81 -2.29
N SER A 196 3.72 -28.58 -2.14
CA SER A 196 2.98 -27.41 -2.57
C SER A 196 2.88 -27.35 -4.10
N THR A 197 1.68 -27.10 -4.60
CA THR A 197 1.47 -26.86 -6.02
C THR A 197 1.68 -25.39 -6.36
N TRP A 198 1.92 -25.06 -7.64
CA TRP A 198 2.01 -23.67 -8.09
C TRP A 198 0.77 -22.84 -7.69
N ALA A 199 -0.40 -23.49 -7.62
CA ALA A 199 -1.64 -22.83 -7.22
C ALA A 199 -1.65 -22.41 -5.75
N ASP A 200 -1.04 -23.22 -4.87
CA ASP A 200 -0.92 -22.94 -3.44
C ASP A 200 0.02 -21.75 -3.17
N LEU A 201 0.90 -21.42 -4.13
CA LEU A 201 1.85 -20.31 -4.02
C LEU A 201 1.26 -18.97 -4.50
N LEU A 202 0.21 -18.97 -5.34
CA LEU A 202 -0.38 -17.72 -5.88
C LEU A 202 -0.75 -16.68 -4.80
N PRO A 203 -1.34 -17.06 -3.65
CA PRO A 203 -1.62 -16.12 -2.56
C PRO A 203 -0.38 -15.38 -2.06
N TYR A 204 0.76 -16.06 -1.98
CA TYR A 204 2.02 -15.44 -1.55
C TYR A 204 2.52 -14.39 -2.53
N GLY A 205 2.32 -14.58 -3.85
CA GLY A 205 2.61 -13.56 -4.85
C GLY A 205 1.75 -12.30 -4.65
N ILE A 206 0.47 -12.47 -4.33
CA ILE A 206 -0.44 -11.34 -4.03
C ILE A 206 0.03 -10.61 -2.77
N PHE A 207 0.38 -11.34 -1.71
CA PHE A 207 0.90 -10.77 -0.48
C PHE A 207 2.20 -10.00 -0.72
N ALA A 208 3.14 -10.63 -1.46
CA ALA A 208 4.44 -10.03 -1.81
C ALA A 208 4.27 -8.70 -2.55
N GLN A 209 3.33 -8.62 -3.48
CA GLN A 209 3.04 -7.36 -4.15
C GLN A 209 2.55 -6.29 -3.17
N TYR A 210 1.55 -6.60 -2.34
CA TYR A 210 0.96 -5.58 -1.47
C TYR A 210 1.92 -5.08 -0.39
N VAL A 211 2.79 -5.94 0.16
CA VAL A 211 3.80 -5.47 1.11
C VAL A 211 4.85 -4.60 0.43
N ALA A 212 5.23 -4.91 -0.82
CA ALA A 212 6.21 -4.14 -1.58
C ALA A 212 5.67 -2.76 -1.98
N VAL A 213 4.50 -2.70 -2.60
CA VAL A 213 3.91 -1.40 -3.03
C VAL A 213 3.50 -0.52 -1.85
N ALA A 214 3.11 -1.12 -0.71
CA ALA A 214 2.85 -0.36 0.50
C ALA A 214 4.15 0.20 1.10
N ALA A 215 5.21 -0.62 1.17
CA ALA A 215 6.51 -0.17 1.64
C ALA A 215 7.02 1.00 0.80
N ASP A 216 6.98 0.87 -0.52
CA ASP A 216 7.44 1.92 -1.42
C ASP A 216 6.60 3.20 -1.28
N THR A 217 5.27 3.10 -1.27
CA THR A 217 4.39 4.25 -1.08
C THR A 217 4.65 4.96 0.25
N PHE A 218 4.85 4.23 1.35
CA PHE A 218 5.12 4.87 2.64
C PHE A 218 6.53 5.46 2.71
N ALA A 219 7.50 4.78 2.10
CA ALA A 219 8.88 5.26 2.05
C ALA A 219 8.98 6.57 1.27
N SER A 220 8.37 6.67 0.09
CA SER A 220 8.40 7.87 -0.74
C SER A 220 7.58 9.01 -0.12
N GLU A 221 6.36 8.73 0.33
CA GLU A 221 5.45 9.75 0.87
C GLU A 221 5.90 10.34 2.21
N LEU A 222 6.50 9.55 3.07
CA LEU A 222 6.95 10.02 4.38
C LEU A 222 8.44 10.33 4.39
N GLY A 223 9.24 9.63 3.59
CA GLY A 223 10.68 9.84 3.50
C GLY A 223 11.08 11.25 3.02
N ILE A 224 10.28 11.86 2.14
CA ILE A 224 10.52 13.24 1.68
C ILE A 224 10.48 14.27 2.83
N LEU A 225 9.81 13.93 3.94
CA LEU A 225 9.71 14.78 5.13
C LEU A 225 10.93 14.65 6.07
N ALA A 226 11.90 13.78 5.76
CA ALA A 226 13.12 13.63 6.54
C ALA A 226 13.85 14.97 6.66
N GLN A 227 14.47 15.24 7.80
CA GLN A 227 15.28 16.45 7.97
C GLN A 227 16.62 16.31 7.26
N GLU A 228 17.17 15.11 7.19
CA GLU A 228 18.37 14.75 6.46
C GLU A 228 18.16 14.78 4.94
N GLN A 229 19.23 15.04 4.19
CA GLN A 229 19.22 14.87 2.75
C GLN A 229 19.27 13.39 2.39
N PRO A 230 18.53 12.94 1.37
CA PRO A 230 18.57 11.57 0.90
C PRO A 230 19.97 11.16 0.43
N VAL A 231 20.29 9.88 0.61
CA VAL A 231 21.49 9.24 0.09
C VAL A 231 21.14 8.50 -1.19
N LEU A 232 21.91 8.73 -2.25
CA LEU A 232 21.73 8.05 -3.54
C LEU A 232 22.20 6.60 -3.43
N ILE A 233 21.25 5.64 -3.49
CA ILE A 233 21.58 4.21 -3.31
C ILE A 233 22.32 3.61 -4.52
N THR A 234 22.19 4.20 -5.69
CA THR A 234 22.84 3.72 -6.94
C THR A 234 24.29 4.12 -7.06
N ASP A 235 24.82 4.97 -6.19
CA ASP A 235 26.23 5.30 -6.13
C ASP A 235 26.97 4.31 -5.22
N VAL A 236 27.18 3.10 -5.74
CA VAL A 236 27.80 1.99 -5.00
C VAL A 236 29.21 2.33 -4.52
N MET A 237 29.99 3.10 -5.30
CA MET A 237 31.36 3.49 -4.92
C MET A 237 31.36 4.43 -3.73
N ALA A 238 30.42 5.38 -3.70
CA ALA A 238 30.26 6.28 -2.57
C ALA A 238 29.78 5.54 -1.30
N LEU A 239 28.89 4.54 -1.47
CA LEU A 239 28.44 3.69 -0.36
C LEU A 239 29.58 2.83 0.20
N LEU A 240 30.35 2.16 -0.63
CA LEU A 240 31.47 1.31 -0.23
C LEU A 240 32.60 2.13 0.42
N SER A 241 32.78 3.39 0.02
CA SER A 241 33.79 4.31 0.59
C SER A 241 33.32 4.96 1.88
N PHE A 242 32.15 4.61 2.43
CA PHE A 242 31.51 5.28 3.57
C PHE A 242 31.36 6.80 3.38
N ARG A 243 31.29 7.27 2.14
CA ARG A 243 31.06 8.66 1.75
C ARG A 243 29.79 8.79 0.90
N PRO A 244 28.61 8.53 1.47
CA PRO A 244 27.37 8.46 0.71
C PRO A 244 27.07 9.80 0.01
N LYS A 245 26.76 9.74 -1.29
CA LYS A 245 26.38 10.91 -2.09
C LYS A 245 25.00 11.41 -1.65
N ARG A 246 24.95 12.59 -1.08
CA ARG A 246 23.70 13.26 -0.72
C ARG A 246 23.12 13.97 -1.95
N VAL A 247 21.81 13.91 -2.08
CA VAL A 247 21.06 14.46 -3.23
C VAL A 247 19.88 15.30 -2.74
N PRO A 248 19.33 16.22 -3.58
CA PRO A 248 18.11 16.94 -3.25
C PRO A 248 16.95 16.00 -2.97
N ARG A 249 16.01 16.44 -2.11
CA ARG A 249 14.79 15.69 -1.80
C ARG A 249 13.94 15.51 -3.06
N GLY A 250 13.34 14.33 -3.22
CA GLY A 250 12.58 13.94 -4.41
C GLY A 250 13.45 13.37 -5.55
N THR A 251 14.78 13.25 -5.37
CA THR A 251 15.65 12.57 -6.34
C THR A 251 15.33 11.07 -6.36
N ASN A 252 15.10 10.52 -7.55
CA ASN A 252 14.89 9.09 -7.74
C ASN A 252 16.13 8.30 -7.30
N GLY A 253 15.93 7.24 -6.52
CA GLY A 253 17.02 6.50 -5.89
C GLY A 253 17.56 7.12 -4.61
N GLY A 254 17.02 8.23 -4.15
CA GLY A 254 17.35 8.87 -2.89
C GLY A 254 16.64 8.19 -1.70
N VAL A 255 17.39 7.61 -0.78
CA VAL A 255 16.88 6.90 0.41
C VAL A 255 17.16 7.69 1.68
N THR A 256 16.21 7.72 2.61
CA THR A 256 16.35 8.32 3.94
C THR A 256 16.01 7.32 5.04
N THR A 257 16.55 7.49 6.23
CA THR A 257 16.24 6.64 7.39
C THR A 257 14.75 6.67 7.71
N LEU A 258 14.14 7.87 7.69
CA LEU A 258 12.69 8.01 7.89
C LEU A 258 11.88 7.26 6.83
N GLY A 259 12.29 7.34 5.54
CA GLY A 259 11.65 6.62 4.44
C GLY A 259 11.72 5.11 4.65
N THR A 260 12.90 4.59 4.98
CA THR A 260 13.10 3.16 5.23
C THR A 260 12.21 2.65 6.38
N VAL A 261 12.19 3.36 7.51
CA VAL A 261 11.36 2.98 8.67
C VAL A 261 9.87 3.08 8.33
N ALA A 262 9.46 4.13 7.63
CA ALA A 262 8.07 4.28 7.17
C ALA A 262 7.67 3.18 6.20
N GLY A 263 8.56 2.81 5.27
CA GLY A 263 8.35 1.70 4.33
C GLY A 263 8.16 0.36 5.05
N LEU A 264 9.05 0.04 6.00
CA LEU A 264 8.89 -1.16 6.84
C LEU A 264 7.57 -1.13 7.61
N GLY A 265 7.14 0.04 8.11
CA GLY A 265 5.85 0.22 8.76
C GLY A 265 4.66 -0.05 7.81
N GLY A 266 4.75 0.40 6.56
CA GLY A 266 3.76 0.13 5.52
C GLY A 266 3.67 -1.38 5.18
N ALA A 267 4.82 -2.04 5.02
CA ALA A 267 4.89 -3.49 4.82
C ALA A 267 4.32 -4.26 6.01
N ALA A 268 4.69 -3.89 7.24
CA ALA A 268 4.19 -4.52 8.46
C ALA A 268 2.65 -4.41 8.58
N LEU A 269 2.08 -3.25 8.21
CA LEU A 269 0.63 -3.07 8.19
C LEU A 269 -0.07 -4.05 7.23
N MET A 270 0.50 -4.25 6.04
CA MET A 270 -0.01 -5.25 5.10
C MET A 270 0.17 -6.67 5.63
N ALA A 271 1.34 -6.99 6.20
CA ALA A 271 1.63 -8.28 6.80
C ALA A 271 0.65 -8.62 7.95
N VAL A 272 0.34 -7.66 8.82
CA VAL A 272 -0.69 -7.81 9.86
C VAL A 272 -2.06 -8.10 9.23
N THR A 273 -2.44 -7.39 8.16
CA THR A 273 -3.69 -7.65 7.44
C THR A 273 -3.74 -9.08 6.90
N VAL A 274 -2.63 -9.59 6.36
CA VAL A 274 -2.52 -10.98 5.89
C VAL A 274 -2.72 -11.95 7.03
N VAL A 275 -1.93 -11.87 8.10
CA VAL A 275 -1.97 -12.87 9.16
C VAL A 275 -3.26 -12.88 9.98
N THR A 276 -4.01 -11.78 9.94
CA THR A 276 -5.30 -11.69 10.65
C THR A 276 -6.48 -12.17 9.82
N LEU A 277 -6.45 -12.03 8.49
CA LEU A 277 -7.61 -12.29 7.63
C LEU A 277 -7.46 -13.51 6.72
N THR A 278 -6.26 -14.09 6.62
CA THR A 278 -6.04 -15.29 5.80
C THR A 278 -6.60 -16.53 6.48
N PRO A 279 -7.36 -17.38 5.78
CA PRO A 279 -7.72 -18.69 6.25
C PRO A 279 -6.50 -19.61 6.19
N PHE A 280 -5.87 -19.87 7.32
CA PHE A 280 -4.70 -20.76 7.40
C PHE A 280 -5.14 -22.21 7.54
N CYS A 281 -4.50 -23.13 6.80
CA CYS A 281 -4.69 -24.57 6.96
C CYS A 281 -4.23 -25.07 8.35
N LYS A 282 -4.70 -26.26 8.74
CA LYS A 282 -4.20 -26.93 9.93
C LYS A 282 -2.67 -27.08 9.86
N GLY A 283 -2.00 -26.91 11.00
CA GLY A 283 -0.53 -26.99 11.07
C GLY A 283 0.19 -25.65 11.11
N TRP A 284 -0.49 -24.53 10.87
CA TRP A 284 0.07 -23.20 11.11
C TRP A 284 0.03 -22.86 12.61
N THR A 285 1.20 -22.77 13.23
CA THR A 285 1.34 -22.28 14.61
C THR A 285 1.30 -20.75 14.67
N PHE A 286 1.16 -20.20 15.87
CA PHE A 286 1.31 -18.74 16.06
C PHE A 286 2.70 -18.25 15.66
N ALA A 287 3.74 -19.02 15.99
CA ALA A 287 5.12 -18.69 15.61
C ALA A 287 5.31 -18.62 14.09
N ASP A 288 4.70 -19.55 13.32
CA ASP A 288 4.75 -19.53 11.86
C ASP A 288 4.12 -18.26 11.27
N LYS A 289 2.99 -17.82 11.85
CA LYS A 289 2.31 -16.59 11.39
C LYS A 289 3.14 -15.34 11.70
N VAL A 290 3.81 -15.31 12.86
CA VAL A 290 4.73 -14.21 13.20
C VAL A 290 5.94 -14.21 12.27
N LEU A 291 6.51 -15.40 11.98
CA LEU A 291 7.62 -15.52 11.04
C LEU A 291 7.21 -15.08 9.63
N LEU A 292 6.03 -15.49 9.15
CA LEU A 292 5.47 -15.03 7.88
C LEU A 292 5.35 -13.52 7.86
N ALA A 293 4.78 -12.90 8.91
CA ALA A 293 4.63 -11.44 8.98
C ALA A 293 5.99 -10.73 8.97
N ALA A 294 6.98 -11.25 9.68
CA ALA A 294 8.34 -10.71 9.68
C ALA A 294 9.00 -10.83 8.30
N ALA A 295 8.92 -12.01 7.67
CA ALA A 295 9.45 -12.24 6.33
C ALA A 295 8.80 -11.31 5.29
N MET A 296 7.48 -11.16 5.35
CA MET A 296 6.74 -10.23 4.47
C MET A 296 7.14 -8.77 4.70
N THR A 297 7.38 -8.36 5.95
CA THR A 297 7.84 -7.01 6.26
C THR A 297 9.21 -6.74 5.67
N VAL A 298 10.14 -7.68 5.81
CA VAL A 298 11.47 -7.60 5.18
C VAL A 298 11.35 -7.59 3.65
N TRP A 299 10.53 -8.48 3.08
CA TRP A 299 10.28 -8.53 1.64
C TRP A 299 9.76 -7.21 1.09
N GLY A 300 8.80 -6.59 1.79
CA GLY A 300 8.30 -5.25 1.43
C GLY A 300 9.40 -4.18 1.48
N GLY A 301 10.25 -4.20 2.50
CA GLY A 301 11.41 -3.30 2.59
C GLY A 301 12.39 -3.48 1.41
N LEU A 302 12.66 -4.74 1.01
CA LEU A 302 13.46 -5.03 -0.19
C LEU A 302 12.78 -4.52 -1.47
N GLY A 303 11.45 -4.57 -1.56
CA GLY A 303 10.68 -3.98 -2.66
C GLY A 303 10.88 -2.47 -2.78
N SER A 304 10.80 -1.73 -1.67
CA SER A 304 11.07 -0.28 -1.67
C SER A 304 12.52 0.05 -2.02
N LEU A 305 13.49 -0.77 -1.61
CA LEU A 305 14.89 -0.61 -2.04
C LEU A 305 15.04 -0.90 -3.53
N LEU A 306 14.38 -1.93 -4.05
CA LEU A 306 14.39 -2.24 -5.49
C LEU A 306 13.79 -1.09 -6.30
N ASP A 307 12.68 -0.50 -5.86
CA ASP A 307 12.11 0.70 -6.50
C ASP A 307 13.11 1.85 -6.53
N SER A 308 13.79 2.11 -5.41
CA SER A 308 14.83 3.14 -5.33
C SER A 308 16.02 2.86 -6.27
N ILE A 309 16.44 1.60 -6.43
CA ILE A 309 17.50 1.22 -7.37
C ILE A 309 17.02 1.44 -8.81
N LEU A 310 15.86 0.92 -9.16
CA LEU A 310 15.28 1.07 -10.51
C LEU A 310 15.03 2.54 -10.85
N GLY A 311 14.44 3.30 -9.92
CA GLY A 311 14.21 4.73 -10.07
C GLY A 311 15.50 5.52 -10.25
N GLY A 312 16.54 5.23 -9.45
CA GLY A 312 17.83 5.90 -9.55
C GLY A 312 18.61 5.59 -10.84
N LEU A 313 18.37 4.43 -11.46
CA LEU A 313 19.02 4.02 -12.71
C LEU A 313 18.21 4.36 -13.96
N LEU A 314 16.90 4.09 -13.94
CA LEU A 314 16.06 4.06 -15.14
C LEU A 314 15.09 5.24 -15.26
N GLN A 315 14.94 6.04 -14.19
CA GLN A 315 14.08 7.22 -14.19
C GLN A 315 14.89 8.51 -14.10
N ALA A 316 14.64 9.44 -15.00
CA ALA A 316 15.29 10.75 -14.97
C ALA A 316 14.86 11.56 -13.73
N SER A 317 15.83 12.05 -12.98
CA SER A 317 15.62 13.06 -11.94
C SER A 317 15.99 14.42 -12.52
N VAL A 318 15.01 15.30 -12.64
CA VAL A 318 15.17 16.62 -13.25
C VAL A 318 15.08 17.67 -12.15
N VAL A 319 15.98 18.66 -12.19
CA VAL A 319 15.99 19.79 -11.26
C VAL A 319 15.74 21.11 -12.00
N ASP A 320 15.05 22.00 -11.33
CA ASP A 320 14.97 23.39 -11.73
C ASP A 320 16.33 24.09 -11.45
N ALA A 321 16.94 24.66 -12.49
CA ALA A 321 18.25 25.25 -12.39
C ALA A 321 18.31 26.48 -11.47
N LYS A 322 17.20 27.20 -11.29
CA LYS A 322 17.12 28.40 -10.45
C LYS A 322 16.95 28.07 -8.98
N SER A 323 16.04 27.13 -8.64
CA SER A 323 15.72 26.80 -7.26
C SER A 323 16.46 25.57 -6.72
N GLY A 324 17.07 24.74 -7.58
CA GLY A 324 17.72 23.48 -7.22
C GLY A 324 16.74 22.38 -6.74
N ARG A 325 15.42 22.61 -6.86
CA ARG A 325 14.42 21.65 -6.45
C ARG A 325 14.15 20.62 -7.54
N VAL A 326 13.87 19.39 -7.12
CA VAL A 326 13.47 18.32 -8.04
C VAL A 326 12.07 18.60 -8.59
N ILE A 327 11.91 18.37 -9.89
CA ILE A 327 10.64 18.50 -10.61
C ILE A 327 10.04 17.10 -10.74
N GLU A 328 8.85 16.92 -10.18
CA GLU A 328 8.07 15.69 -10.30
C GLU A 328 7.11 15.76 -11.49
N GLY A 329 6.97 14.66 -12.23
CA GLY A 329 6.00 14.53 -13.30
C GLY A 329 4.58 14.44 -12.76
N ASP A 330 3.64 15.21 -13.29
CA ASP A 330 2.24 15.11 -12.93
C ASP A 330 1.70 13.69 -13.23
N GLY A 331 1.02 13.10 -12.25
CA GLY A 331 0.53 11.71 -12.37
C GLY A 331 1.63 10.65 -12.54
N GLY A 332 2.90 10.95 -12.18
CA GLY A 332 4.04 10.05 -12.33
C GLY A 332 4.57 9.93 -13.76
N LEU A 333 4.24 10.89 -14.64
CA LEU A 333 4.71 10.93 -16.03
C LEU A 333 6.14 11.46 -16.12
N ARG A 334 6.76 11.31 -17.30
CA ARG A 334 8.09 11.84 -17.59
C ARG A 334 8.12 13.36 -17.53
N VAL A 335 9.23 13.90 -17.02
CA VAL A 335 9.52 15.34 -17.03
C VAL A 335 10.38 15.68 -18.22
N VAL A 336 9.92 16.60 -19.05
CA VAL A 336 10.70 17.10 -20.18
C VAL A 336 11.80 18.03 -19.66
N TYR A 337 13.03 17.83 -20.09
CA TYR A 337 14.19 18.64 -19.75
C TYR A 337 15.01 19.00 -20.99
N SER A 338 15.77 20.10 -20.92
CA SER A 338 16.65 20.52 -22.02
C SER A 338 17.92 19.68 -22.04
N GLN A 339 18.31 19.22 -23.23
CA GLN A 339 19.62 18.60 -23.41
C GLN A 339 20.73 19.66 -23.32
N PRO A 340 21.96 19.27 -22.94
CA PRO A 340 23.09 20.21 -22.87
C PRO A 340 23.28 20.95 -24.21
N GLY A 341 23.20 22.30 -24.18
CA GLY A 341 23.33 23.14 -25.36
C GLY A 341 22.02 23.70 -25.95
N GLY A 342 20.83 23.38 -25.37
CA GLY A 342 19.54 23.98 -25.76
C GLY A 342 19.32 25.39 -25.17
N GLN A 343 18.56 26.22 -25.86
CA GLN A 343 18.35 27.65 -25.49
C GLN A 343 17.52 27.91 -24.22
N THR A 344 16.97 26.88 -23.54
CA THR A 344 16.20 27.02 -22.30
C THR A 344 16.85 26.18 -21.17
N ASP A 345 17.80 26.78 -20.49
CA ASP A 345 18.63 26.15 -19.44
C ASP A 345 17.90 26.05 -18.07
N GLU A 346 16.55 26.01 -18.05
CA GLU A 346 15.78 26.06 -16.82
C GLU A 346 15.64 24.68 -16.12
N ARG A 347 15.73 23.57 -16.88
CA ARG A 347 15.55 22.21 -16.35
C ARG A 347 16.75 21.34 -16.70
N LYS A 348 17.44 20.81 -15.68
CA LYS A 348 18.67 20.00 -15.85
C LYS A 348 18.47 18.58 -15.35
N LEU A 349 19.01 17.62 -16.09
CA LEU A 349 19.10 16.23 -15.60
C LEU A 349 20.11 16.19 -14.45
N LEU A 350 19.67 15.67 -13.30
CA LEU A 350 20.50 15.48 -12.11
C LEU A 350 21.07 14.07 -12.03
N ASN A 351 20.23 13.07 -12.27
CA ASN A 351 20.56 11.64 -12.14
C ASN A 351 19.59 10.76 -12.94
N GLY A 352 20.01 9.52 -13.21
CA GLY A 352 19.18 8.50 -13.86
C GLY A 352 19.13 8.64 -15.37
N GLN A 353 18.40 7.71 -16.00
CA GLN A 353 18.15 7.67 -17.44
C GLN A 353 16.66 7.81 -17.70
N ASP A 354 16.24 8.43 -18.80
CA ASP A 354 14.83 8.59 -19.14
C ASP A 354 14.28 7.36 -19.90
N ILE A 355 14.38 6.17 -19.26
CA ILE A 355 13.89 4.90 -19.81
C ILE A 355 12.47 4.63 -19.32
N LEU A 356 12.23 4.76 -18.02
CA LEU A 356 10.93 4.55 -17.39
C LEU A 356 10.43 5.82 -16.73
N ASP A 357 9.11 5.99 -16.70
CA ASP A 357 8.45 6.93 -15.80
C ASP A 357 8.21 6.29 -14.43
N ASN A 358 7.77 7.05 -13.46
CA ASN A 358 7.52 6.54 -12.10
C ASN A 358 6.51 5.37 -12.08
N ASN A 359 5.51 5.40 -12.95
CA ASN A 359 4.54 4.31 -13.05
C ASN A 359 5.17 3.03 -13.60
N GLY A 360 6.09 3.18 -14.56
CA GLY A 360 6.88 2.08 -15.11
C GLY A 360 7.79 1.45 -14.08
N VAL A 361 8.49 2.25 -13.28
CA VAL A 361 9.35 1.76 -12.18
C VAL A 361 8.52 0.98 -11.17
N ASN A 362 7.41 1.54 -10.69
CA ASN A 362 6.50 0.87 -9.75
C ASN A 362 5.96 -0.46 -10.32
N ALA A 363 5.57 -0.49 -11.59
CA ALA A 363 5.08 -1.71 -12.24
C ALA A 363 6.15 -2.81 -12.32
N VAL A 364 7.37 -2.44 -12.70
CA VAL A 364 8.51 -3.38 -12.77
C VAL A 364 8.87 -3.88 -11.37
N MET A 365 8.94 -2.99 -10.38
CA MET A 365 9.19 -3.35 -8.98
C MET A 365 8.11 -4.32 -8.48
N ALA A 366 6.83 -3.97 -8.60
CA ALA A 366 5.72 -4.80 -8.13
C ALA A 366 5.71 -6.18 -8.80
N GLY A 367 5.91 -6.23 -10.13
CA GLY A 367 6.02 -7.48 -10.89
C GLY A 367 7.21 -8.33 -10.45
N SER A 368 8.39 -7.72 -10.30
CA SER A 368 9.61 -8.40 -9.85
C SER A 368 9.46 -8.99 -8.45
N MET A 369 8.88 -8.24 -7.52
CA MET A 369 8.64 -8.72 -6.15
C MET A 369 7.60 -9.84 -6.11
N THR A 370 6.56 -9.76 -6.95
CA THR A 370 5.55 -10.81 -7.09
C THR A 370 6.16 -12.11 -7.64
N VAL A 371 6.83 -12.03 -8.78
CA VAL A 371 7.44 -13.19 -9.44
C VAL A 371 8.58 -13.75 -8.60
N GLY A 372 9.42 -12.88 -8.03
CA GLY A 372 10.53 -13.27 -7.16
C GLY A 372 10.07 -14.08 -5.94
N ALA A 373 8.95 -13.69 -5.32
CA ALA A 373 8.38 -14.47 -4.21
C ALA A 373 7.89 -15.85 -4.67
N LEU A 374 7.20 -15.93 -5.82
CA LEU A 374 6.72 -17.20 -6.36
C LEU A 374 7.90 -18.14 -6.72
N VAL A 375 8.93 -17.60 -7.38
CA VAL A 375 10.12 -18.37 -7.73
C VAL A 375 10.84 -18.83 -6.46
N LEU A 376 11.09 -17.93 -5.50
CA LEU A 376 11.78 -18.29 -4.26
C LEU A 376 11.04 -19.41 -3.52
N LEU A 377 9.72 -19.30 -3.38
CA LEU A 377 8.91 -20.30 -2.67
C LEU A 377 8.76 -21.62 -3.44
N SER A 378 8.93 -21.62 -4.78
CA SER A 378 8.90 -22.84 -5.58
C SER A 378 10.17 -23.70 -5.44
N LEU A 379 11.21 -23.18 -4.80
CA LEU A 379 12.48 -23.90 -4.57
C LEU A 379 12.45 -24.77 -3.29
N PHE A 380 11.42 -24.62 -2.47
CA PHE A 380 11.20 -25.37 -1.22
C PHE A 380 10.05 -26.38 -1.36
#